data_362d1131994d05cb77e70934cdc480ca
#
_entry.id   362d1131994d05cb77e70934cdc480ca
#
_cell.length_a   1.000
_cell.length_b   1.000
_cell.length_c   1.000
_cell.angle_alpha   90.00
_cell.angle_beta   90.00
_cell.angle_gamma   90.00
#
_symmetry.space_group_name_H-M   'P 1'
#
loop_
_entity.id
_entity.type
_entity.pdbx_description
1 polymer ?
#
loop_
_entity_poly.entity_id
_entity_poly.type
_entity_poly.pdbx_seq_one_letter_code
_entity_poly.pdbx_strand_id
1 'polypeptide(L)'
;PAGHTNDKGLVATGPVSFGKIYSALNETLRRGGAYKNGAIVLHLDLCHPDVVDFITASRSELPWVKRCVDIDDDMWKFANQNTKDALIYGIKSGDIWLNKIKYDSNTGERIYGNVCLEVYLPSRGTCLLQHVNLGACTLDNLQEAFVSGMSQLCDLHGRTGVGESG
;
A
#
# COMPACT_ATOMS: atom_id res chain seq x y z
N PRO A 1 -13.58 6.09 12.68
CA PRO A 1 -13.49 7.55 12.55
C PRO A 1 -13.11 8.21 13.87
N ALA A 2 -12.49 9.40 13.81
CA ALA A 2 -12.28 10.24 14.99
C ALA A 2 -13.64 10.57 15.63
N GLY A 3 -13.66 10.65 16.95
CA GLY A 3 -14.88 10.93 17.70
C GLY A 3 -15.83 9.75 17.88
N HIS A 4 -15.56 8.60 17.27
CA HIS A 4 -16.37 7.39 17.51
C HIS A 4 -16.13 6.88 18.94
N THR A 5 -17.19 6.59 19.65
CA THR A 5 -17.14 6.16 21.05
C THR A 5 -17.55 4.68 21.16
N ASN A 6 -16.75 3.90 21.91
CA ASN A 6 -17.11 2.51 22.22
C ASN A 6 -18.05 2.43 23.45
N ASP A 7 -18.46 1.23 23.79
CA ASP A 7 -19.38 0.92 24.93
C ASP A 7 -18.81 1.36 26.27
N LYS A 8 -17.51 1.60 26.40
CA LYS A 8 -16.83 2.08 27.62
C LYS A 8 -16.64 3.60 27.63
N GLY A 9 -17.18 4.32 26.65
CA GLY A 9 -17.03 5.78 26.52
C GLY A 9 -15.66 6.24 26.05
N LEU A 10 -14.79 5.36 25.55
CA LEU A 10 -13.50 5.72 24.97
C LEU A 10 -13.70 6.27 23.56
N VAL A 11 -13.10 7.40 23.28
CA VAL A 11 -13.23 8.12 22.00
C VAL A 11 -12.04 7.79 21.10
N ALA A 12 -12.34 7.36 19.88
CA ALA A 12 -11.31 7.09 18.84
C ALA A 12 -10.67 8.41 18.38
N THR A 13 -9.35 8.38 18.20
CA THR A 13 -8.56 9.56 17.78
C THR A 13 -8.40 9.69 16.26
N GLY A 14 -8.84 8.68 15.51
CA GLY A 14 -8.87 8.68 14.06
C GLY A 14 -7.62 8.17 13.35
N PRO A 15 -7.66 8.10 12.00
CA PRO A 15 -6.63 7.43 11.21
C PRO A 15 -5.26 8.11 11.27
N VAL A 16 -5.19 9.44 11.40
CA VAL A 16 -3.90 10.15 11.52
C VAL A 16 -3.18 9.74 12.80
N SER A 17 -3.88 9.72 13.93
CA SER A 17 -3.30 9.30 15.21
C SER A 17 -2.82 7.84 15.19
N PHE A 18 -3.62 6.93 14.64
CA PHE A 18 -3.21 5.54 14.46
C PHE A 18 -2.05 5.41 13.48
N GLY A 19 -2.01 6.23 12.44
CA GLY A 19 -0.91 6.30 11.50
C GLY A 19 0.44 6.63 12.15
N LYS A 20 0.44 7.42 13.22
CA LYS A 20 1.66 7.73 13.99
C LYS A 20 2.27 6.49 14.65
N ILE A 21 1.48 5.49 15.01
CA ILE A 21 1.97 4.21 15.55
C ILE A 21 2.79 3.49 14.49
N TYR A 22 2.27 3.41 13.28
CA TYR A 22 2.96 2.76 12.15
C TYR A 22 4.18 3.56 11.70
N SER A 23 4.13 4.88 11.76
CA SER A 23 5.27 5.75 11.50
C SER A 23 6.40 5.50 12.48
N ALA A 24 6.09 5.48 13.79
CA ALA A 24 7.05 5.17 14.85
C ALA A 24 7.61 3.74 14.72
N LEU A 25 6.77 2.78 14.39
CA LEU A 25 7.19 1.39 14.14
C LEU A 25 8.20 1.32 13.00
N ASN A 26 7.92 1.93 11.86
CA ASN A 26 8.83 1.94 10.72
C ASN A 26 10.15 2.66 11.03
N GLU A 27 10.10 3.78 11.72
CA GLU A 27 11.29 4.49 12.19
C GLU A 27 12.16 3.62 13.10
N THR A 28 11.54 2.92 14.04
CA THR A 28 12.23 2.05 14.99
C THR A 28 12.90 0.87 14.30
N LEU A 29 12.18 0.18 13.44
CA LEU A 29 12.71 -0.96 12.69
C LEU A 29 13.82 -0.53 11.71
N ARG A 30 13.68 0.63 11.07
CA ARG A 30 14.69 1.19 10.18
C ARG A 30 16.02 1.40 10.89
N ARG A 31 16.02 1.90 12.11
CA ARG A 31 17.24 2.16 12.89
C ARG A 31 17.99 0.88 13.24
N GLY A 32 17.30 -0.26 13.30
CA GLY A 32 17.92 -1.57 13.49
C GLY A 32 18.51 -2.20 12.22
N GLY A 33 18.17 -1.67 11.03
CA GLY A 33 18.61 -2.18 9.73
C GLY A 33 19.78 -1.39 9.15
N ALA A 34 20.90 -2.06 8.90
CA ALA A 34 22.12 -1.41 8.39
C ALA A 34 22.01 -1.00 6.90
N TYR A 35 21.17 -1.67 6.11
CA TYR A 35 21.22 -1.57 4.65
C TYR A 35 19.90 -1.29 3.93
N LYS A 36 18.75 -1.46 4.56
CA LYS A 36 17.44 -1.24 3.94
C LYS A 36 16.48 -0.52 4.87
N ASN A 37 15.76 0.43 4.33
CA ASN A 37 14.65 1.07 5.00
C ASN A 37 13.41 0.19 4.87
N GLY A 38 12.62 0.05 5.93
CA GLY A 38 11.27 -0.48 5.84
C GLY A 38 10.38 0.48 5.05
N ALA A 39 9.28 -0.04 4.52
CA ALA A 39 8.25 0.76 3.86
C ALA A 39 6.88 0.36 4.37
N ILE A 40 6.10 1.34 4.78
CA ILE A 40 4.71 1.18 5.19
C ILE A 40 3.87 2.15 4.37
N VAL A 41 2.78 1.66 3.81
CA VAL A 41 1.76 2.48 3.17
C VAL A 41 0.46 2.36 3.96
N LEU A 42 -0.09 3.50 4.34
CA LEU A 42 -1.40 3.58 4.98
C LEU A 42 -2.45 3.85 3.91
N HIS A 43 -3.47 3.03 3.87
CA HIS A 43 -4.60 3.16 2.96
C HIS A 43 -5.83 3.65 3.70
N LEU A 44 -6.58 4.55 3.06
CA LEU A 44 -7.88 5.01 3.54
C LEU A 44 -8.81 5.23 2.35
N ASP A 45 -10.05 4.76 2.48
CA ASP A 45 -11.06 4.95 1.44
C ASP A 45 -11.48 6.41 1.33
N LEU A 46 -11.72 6.88 0.10
CA LEU A 46 -12.12 8.28 -0.15
C LEU A 46 -13.43 8.66 0.57
N CYS A 47 -14.31 7.70 0.82
CA CYS A 47 -15.57 7.92 1.55
C CYS A 47 -15.41 7.94 3.08
N HIS A 48 -14.21 7.74 3.62
CA HIS A 48 -13.99 7.78 5.07
C HIS A 48 -14.21 9.21 5.61
N PRO A 49 -14.91 9.38 6.75
CA PRO A 49 -15.18 10.71 7.31
C PRO A 49 -13.95 11.58 7.56
N ASP A 50 -12.82 10.97 7.95
CA ASP A 50 -11.57 11.67 8.26
C ASP A 50 -10.59 11.69 7.07
N VAL A 51 -11.05 11.43 5.84
CA VAL A 51 -10.15 11.35 4.69
C VAL A 51 -9.44 12.67 4.40
N VAL A 52 -10.10 13.80 4.61
CA VAL A 52 -9.49 15.14 4.40
C VAL A 52 -8.35 15.35 5.38
N ASP A 53 -8.54 15.02 6.65
CA ASP A 53 -7.48 15.12 7.67
C ASP A 53 -6.31 14.21 7.35
N PHE A 54 -6.61 12.98 6.89
CA PHE A 54 -5.60 12.03 6.45
C PHE A 54 -4.79 12.52 5.24
N ILE A 55 -5.45 13.15 4.26
CA ILE A 55 -4.80 13.71 3.08
C ILE A 55 -3.94 14.93 3.43
N THR A 56 -4.45 15.80 4.30
CA THR A 56 -3.83 17.10 4.60
C THR A 56 -2.83 17.07 5.75
N ALA A 57 -2.72 15.94 6.46
CA ALA A 57 -1.72 15.76 7.50
C ALA A 57 -0.31 16.05 6.93
N SER A 58 0.49 16.78 7.69
CA SER A 58 1.85 17.12 7.26
C SER A 58 2.77 15.90 7.22
N ARG A 59 3.83 15.96 6.41
CA ARG A 59 4.88 14.93 6.42
C ARG A 59 5.59 14.83 7.76
N SER A 60 5.59 15.88 8.55
CA SER A 60 6.15 15.88 9.90
C SER A 60 5.28 15.16 10.92
N GLU A 61 3.97 15.05 10.67
CA GLU A 61 3.07 14.25 11.51
C GLU A 61 3.17 12.74 11.21
N LEU A 62 3.40 12.39 9.94
CA LEU A 62 3.49 11.00 9.45
C LEU A 62 4.77 10.79 8.63
N PRO A 63 5.97 10.93 9.25
CA PRO A 63 7.22 11.05 8.49
C PRO A 63 7.69 9.74 7.83
N TRP A 64 7.36 8.59 8.39
CA TRP A 64 7.89 7.29 7.98
C TRP A 64 6.88 6.37 7.29
N VAL A 65 5.80 6.94 6.82
CA VAL A 65 4.74 6.22 6.10
C VAL A 65 4.39 6.95 4.82
N LYS A 66 4.01 6.19 3.80
CA LYS A 66 3.32 6.72 2.62
C LYS A 66 1.84 6.65 2.86
N ARG A 67 1.09 7.54 2.23
CA ARG A 67 -0.37 7.59 2.31
C ARG A 67 -0.97 7.33 0.94
N CYS A 68 -1.99 6.48 0.91
CA CYS A 68 -2.73 6.13 -0.28
C CYS A 68 -4.22 6.30 -0.02
N VAL A 69 -4.92 6.92 -0.95
CA VAL A 69 -6.38 6.98 -0.95
C VAL A 69 -6.91 5.93 -1.92
N ASP A 70 -7.77 5.07 -1.41
CA ASP A 70 -8.47 4.08 -2.21
C ASP A 70 -9.78 4.66 -2.74
N ILE A 71 -10.05 4.47 -4.03
CA ILE A 71 -11.15 5.11 -4.73
C ILE A 71 -11.84 4.13 -5.68
N ASP A 72 -13.15 4.26 -5.81
CA ASP A 72 -13.94 3.77 -6.93
C ASP A 72 -14.73 4.90 -7.59
N ASP A 73 -15.43 4.56 -8.66
CA ASP A 73 -16.17 5.55 -9.45
C ASP A 73 -17.31 6.20 -8.64
N ASP A 74 -17.98 5.44 -7.76
CA ASP A 74 -19.05 5.94 -6.93
C ASP A 74 -18.52 6.84 -5.80
N MET A 75 -17.44 6.44 -5.13
CA MET A 75 -16.78 7.29 -4.13
C MET A 75 -16.37 8.65 -4.71
N TRP A 76 -15.83 8.68 -5.93
CA TRP A 76 -15.47 9.92 -6.60
C TRP A 76 -16.71 10.74 -6.96
N LYS A 77 -17.73 10.11 -7.51
CA LYS A 77 -18.96 10.77 -7.91
C LYS A 77 -19.66 11.47 -6.74
N PHE A 78 -19.74 10.79 -5.60
CA PHE A 78 -20.48 11.29 -4.43
C PHE A 78 -19.60 12.10 -3.44
N ALA A 79 -18.29 12.14 -3.61
CA ALA A 79 -17.43 12.99 -2.79
C ALA A 79 -17.81 14.47 -2.95
N ASN A 80 -17.79 15.19 -1.83
CA ASN A 80 -17.98 16.64 -1.85
C ASN A 80 -16.76 17.35 -2.46
N GLN A 81 -16.95 18.61 -2.84
CA GLN A 81 -15.90 19.39 -3.53
C GLN A 81 -14.65 19.56 -2.69
N ASN A 82 -14.79 19.79 -1.38
CA ASN A 82 -13.64 19.90 -0.47
C ASN A 82 -12.77 18.65 -0.45
N THR A 83 -13.39 17.47 -0.42
CA THR A 83 -12.68 16.18 -0.48
C THR A 83 -11.97 16.00 -1.82
N LYS A 84 -12.63 16.36 -2.94
CA LYS A 84 -12.03 16.29 -4.28
C LYS A 84 -10.83 17.22 -4.41
N ASP A 85 -10.95 18.44 -3.93
CA ASP A 85 -9.88 19.44 -3.98
C ASP A 85 -8.69 19.02 -3.12
N ALA A 86 -8.94 18.51 -1.91
CA ALA A 86 -7.91 17.97 -1.04
C ALA A 86 -7.16 16.81 -1.69
N LEU A 87 -7.87 15.85 -2.30
CA LEU A 87 -7.26 14.72 -2.99
C LEU A 87 -6.38 15.17 -4.17
N ILE A 88 -6.90 16.06 -5.01
CA ILE A 88 -6.14 16.59 -6.16
C ILE A 88 -4.88 17.32 -5.69
N TYR A 89 -5.00 18.12 -4.63
CA TYR A 89 -3.84 18.80 -4.04
C TYR A 89 -2.81 17.79 -3.52
N GLY A 90 -3.24 16.79 -2.77
CA GLY A 90 -2.36 15.75 -2.20
C GLY A 90 -1.62 14.94 -3.28
N ILE A 91 -2.29 14.65 -4.40
CA ILE A 91 -1.66 13.98 -5.56
C ILE A 91 -0.64 14.91 -6.23
N LYS A 92 -0.99 16.16 -6.46
CA LYS A 92 -0.09 17.14 -7.12
C LYS A 92 1.15 17.45 -6.27
N SER A 93 1.02 17.49 -4.95
CA SER A 93 2.16 17.68 -4.04
C SER A 93 3.05 16.44 -3.91
N GLY A 94 2.57 15.28 -4.38
CA GLY A 94 3.27 14.00 -4.23
C GLY A 94 3.11 13.36 -2.84
N ASP A 95 2.26 13.90 -1.98
CA ASP A 95 2.03 13.36 -0.62
C ASP A 95 1.08 12.17 -0.62
N ILE A 96 0.16 12.10 -1.59
CA ILE A 96 -0.90 11.11 -1.65
C ILE A 96 -0.77 10.27 -2.92
N TRP A 97 -0.76 8.97 -2.74
CA TRP A 97 -0.91 7.98 -3.80
C TRP A 97 -2.38 7.66 -4.01
N LEU A 98 -2.74 7.32 -5.23
CA LEU A 98 -4.09 6.93 -5.58
C LEU A 98 -4.13 5.45 -5.96
N ASN A 99 -5.07 4.72 -5.41
CA ASN A 99 -5.30 3.31 -5.73
C ASN A 99 -6.76 3.08 -6.10
N LYS A 100 -6.98 2.48 -7.27
CA LYS A 100 -8.35 2.08 -7.67
C LYS A 100 -8.72 0.78 -6.97
N ILE A 101 -9.87 0.77 -6.31
CA ILE A 101 -10.42 -0.43 -5.65
C ILE A 101 -10.72 -1.48 -6.71
N LYS A 102 -10.32 -2.71 -6.45
CA LYS A 102 -10.59 -3.89 -7.28
C LYS A 102 -11.17 -5.02 -6.46
N TYR A 103 -11.91 -5.87 -7.14
CA TYR A 103 -12.54 -7.06 -6.59
C TYR A 103 -12.09 -8.29 -7.36
N ASP A 104 -11.91 -9.40 -6.67
CA ASP A 104 -11.64 -10.69 -7.29
C ASP A 104 -12.83 -11.10 -8.14
N SER A 105 -12.60 -11.44 -9.40
CA SER A 105 -13.66 -11.78 -10.37
C SER A 105 -14.38 -13.10 -10.03
N ASN A 106 -13.74 -13.98 -9.27
CA ASN A 106 -14.28 -15.30 -8.93
C ASN A 106 -15.01 -15.27 -7.59
N THR A 107 -14.47 -14.60 -6.59
CA THR A 107 -15.00 -14.59 -5.22
C THR A 107 -15.84 -13.34 -4.92
N GLY A 108 -15.69 -12.26 -5.68
CA GLY A 108 -16.29 -10.95 -5.41
C GLY A 108 -15.68 -10.23 -4.20
N GLU A 109 -14.65 -10.78 -3.58
CA GLU A 109 -13.96 -10.16 -2.45
C GLU A 109 -13.07 -9.00 -2.92
N ARG A 110 -12.99 -7.96 -2.08
CA ARG A 110 -12.06 -6.85 -2.33
C ARG A 110 -10.64 -7.35 -2.23
N ILE A 111 -9.84 -7.05 -3.25
CA ILE A 111 -8.40 -7.28 -3.26
C ILE A 111 -7.64 -5.97 -3.07
N TYR A 112 -6.47 -6.05 -2.45
CA TYR A 112 -5.71 -4.89 -2.00
C TYR A 112 -4.39 -4.78 -2.74
N GLY A 113 -3.95 -3.54 -2.99
CA GLY A 113 -2.63 -3.27 -3.55
C GLY A 113 -1.51 -3.56 -2.56
N ASN A 114 -0.35 -3.96 -3.08
CA ASN A 114 0.88 -4.06 -2.32
C ASN A 114 1.45 -2.66 -1.99
N VAL A 115 2.60 -2.60 -1.31
CA VAL A 115 3.25 -1.33 -0.91
C VAL A 115 3.57 -0.43 -2.10
N CYS A 116 3.97 -1.01 -3.24
CA CYS A 116 4.31 -0.26 -4.46
C CYS A 116 3.10 0.00 -5.38
N LEU A 117 1.94 -0.58 -5.08
CA LEU A 117 0.67 -0.42 -5.80
C LEU A 117 0.62 -1.01 -7.23
N GLU A 118 1.59 -1.83 -7.62
CA GLU A 118 1.60 -2.46 -8.95
C GLU A 118 0.93 -3.84 -8.99
N VAL A 119 0.67 -4.45 -7.83
CA VAL A 119 0.05 -5.78 -7.71
C VAL A 119 -1.15 -5.73 -6.78
N TYR A 120 -2.23 -6.41 -7.18
CA TYR A 120 -3.39 -6.64 -6.31
C TYR A 120 -3.36 -8.08 -5.82
N LEU A 121 -3.48 -8.26 -4.52
CA LEU A 121 -3.35 -9.55 -3.88
C LEU A 121 -4.60 -9.87 -3.04
N PRO A 122 -5.05 -11.15 -3.06
CA PRO A 122 -6.01 -11.65 -2.08
C PRO A 122 -5.37 -11.74 -0.70
N SER A 123 -6.19 -12.01 0.32
CA SER A 123 -5.69 -12.34 1.65
C SER A 123 -4.65 -13.46 1.56
N ARG A 124 -3.55 -13.31 2.28
CA ARG A 124 -2.40 -14.24 2.31
C ARG A 124 -1.65 -14.41 0.97
N GLY A 125 -1.96 -13.57 -0.02
CA GLY A 125 -1.18 -13.48 -1.25
C GLY A 125 0.21 -12.91 -0.99
N THR A 126 1.17 -13.24 -1.86
CA THR A 126 2.55 -12.74 -1.77
C THR A 126 3.04 -12.29 -3.14
N CYS A 127 4.03 -11.39 -3.13
CA CYS A 127 4.69 -10.89 -4.34
C CYS A 127 6.20 -11.04 -4.19
N LEU A 128 6.77 -12.04 -4.85
CA LEU A 128 8.21 -12.23 -4.96
C LEU A 128 8.75 -11.53 -6.20
N LEU A 129 9.94 -10.96 -6.09
CA LEU A 129 10.59 -10.22 -7.17
C LEU A 129 11.83 -10.94 -7.67
N GLN A 130 12.04 -10.87 -8.99
CA GLN A 130 13.25 -11.30 -9.67
C GLN A 130 13.64 -10.25 -10.71
N HIS A 131 14.93 -10.02 -10.87
CA HIS A 131 15.48 -9.07 -11.84
C HIS A 131 16.40 -9.78 -12.82
N VAL A 132 16.29 -9.39 -14.08
CA VAL A 132 17.22 -9.78 -15.14
C VAL A 132 18.06 -8.56 -15.52
N ASN A 133 19.39 -8.69 -15.44
CA ASN A 133 20.29 -7.63 -15.87
C ASN A 133 20.41 -7.61 -17.39
N LEU A 134 19.63 -6.76 -18.04
CA LEU A 134 19.63 -6.65 -19.51
C LEU A 134 20.99 -6.22 -20.07
N GLY A 135 21.76 -5.45 -19.31
CA GLY A 135 23.11 -5.03 -19.74
C GLY A 135 24.12 -6.18 -19.84
N ALA A 136 23.84 -7.31 -19.20
CA ALA A 136 24.65 -8.53 -19.28
C ALA A 136 24.10 -9.54 -20.30
N CYS A 137 22.98 -9.24 -20.95
CA CYS A 137 22.36 -10.12 -21.94
C CYS A 137 22.75 -9.71 -23.36
N THR A 138 22.66 -10.67 -24.28
CA THR A 138 22.66 -10.47 -25.72
C THR A 138 21.28 -10.80 -26.29
N LEU A 139 21.02 -10.46 -27.54
CA LEU A 139 19.75 -10.84 -28.19
C LEU A 139 19.57 -12.36 -28.25
N ASP A 140 20.66 -13.10 -28.35
CA ASP A 140 20.62 -14.55 -28.46
C ASP A 140 20.28 -15.26 -27.13
N ASN A 141 20.67 -14.69 -25.98
CA ASN A 141 20.44 -15.29 -24.67
C ASN A 141 19.34 -14.61 -23.84
N LEU A 142 18.72 -13.56 -24.35
CA LEU A 142 17.74 -12.78 -23.63
C LEU A 142 16.53 -13.61 -23.17
N GLN A 143 15.98 -14.41 -24.05
CA GLN A 143 14.86 -15.30 -23.74
C GLN A 143 15.23 -16.31 -22.66
N GLU A 144 16.39 -16.95 -22.78
CA GLU A 144 16.89 -17.90 -21.80
C GLU A 144 17.07 -17.25 -20.41
N ALA A 145 17.58 -16.02 -20.36
CA ALA A 145 17.77 -15.28 -19.13
C ALA A 145 16.42 -15.03 -18.40
N PHE A 146 15.36 -14.65 -19.12
CA PHE A 146 14.04 -14.47 -18.53
C PHE A 146 13.41 -15.79 -18.10
N VAL A 147 13.50 -16.85 -18.89
CA VAL A 147 12.99 -18.17 -18.53
C VAL A 147 13.69 -18.70 -17.29
N SER A 148 15.02 -18.61 -17.24
CA SER A 148 15.81 -19.02 -16.09
C SER A 148 15.47 -18.21 -14.84
N GLY A 149 15.35 -16.90 -14.95
CA GLY A 149 14.96 -16.03 -13.85
C GLY A 149 13.58 -16.37 -13.29
N MET A 150 12.59 -16.61 -14.16
CA MET A 150 11.25 -17.00 -13.73
C MET A 150 11.25 -18.40 -13.09
N SER A 151 11.98 -19.35 -13.62
CA SER A 151 12.11 -20.68 -13.04
C SER A 151 12.72 -20.64 -11.62
N GLN A 152 13.76 -19.83 -11.43
CA GLN A 152 14.38 -19.63 -10.13
C GLN A 152 13.41 -18.99 -9.14
N LEU A 153 12.62 -17.99 -9.57
CA LEU A 153 11.63 -17.33 -8.75
C LEU A 153 10.53 -18.31 -8.30
N CYS A 154 10.03 -19.14 -9.19
CA CYS A 154 9.02 -20.16 -8.88
C CYS A 154 9.57 -21.22 -7.90
N ASP A 155 10.82 -21.65 -8.09
CA ASP A 155 11.48 -22.60 -7.19
C ASP A 155 11.68 -21.99 -5.78
N LEU A 156 12.11 -20.74 -5.70
CA LEU A 156 12.23 -20.01 -4.44
C LEU A 156 10.88 -19.91 -3.73
N HIS A 157 9.82 -19.55 -4.46
CA HIS A 157 8.46 -19.47 -3.91
C HIS A 157 8.02 -20.82 -3.31
N GLY A 158 8.22 -21.91 -4.04
CA GLY A 158 7.87 -23.25 -3.57
C GLY A 158 8.66 -23.71 -2.32
N ARG A 159 9.87 -23.20 -2.13
CA ARG A 159 10.72 -23.55 -0.96
C ARG A 159 10.45 -22.72 0.27
N THR A 160 9.95 -21.51 0.14
CA THR A 160 9.78 -20.59 1.28
C THR A 160 8.49 -20.80 2.05
N GLY A 161 7.49 -21.47 1.49
CA GLY A 161 6.17 -21.65 2.10
C GLY A 161 5.39 -20.33 2.29
N VAL A 162 5.84 -19.24 1.68
CA VAL A 162 5.18 -17.93 1.76
C VAL A 162 3.82 -18.01 1.07
N GLY A 163 2.78 -17.48 1.72
CA GLY A 163 1.40 -17.49 1.22
C GLY A 163 0.64 -18.78 1.50
N GLU A 164 1.28 -19.84 1.98
CA GLU A 164 0.58 -21.04 2.39
C GLU A 164 -0.22 -20.83 3.67
N SER A 165 -1.44 -21.31 3.69
CA SER A 165 -2.20 -21.42 4.93
C SER A 165 -1.65 -22.59 5.72
N GLY A 166 -0.99 -22.29 6.80
CA GLY A 166 -0.59 -23.34 7.75
C GLY A 166 -1.78 -24.11 8.29
#